data_ee045724ac3443e4f281fb870eddf9fd
#
_entry.id   ee045724ac3443e4f281fb870eddf9fd
#
_cell.length_a   1.000
_cell.length_b   1.000
_cell.length_c   1.000
_cell.angle_alpha   90.00
_cell.angle_beta   90.00
_cell.angle_gamma   90.00
#
_symmetry.space_group_name_H-M   'P 1'
#
loop_
_entity.id
_entity.type
_entity.pdbx_description
1 polymer ?
#
loop_
_entity_poly.entity_id
_entity_poly.type
_entity_poly.pdbx_seq_one_letter_code
_entity_poly.pdbx_strand_id
1 'polypeptide(L)'
;MPLELDRNPDHFAAWRRSDLIFSQTCGYPFTHEFKGLLKYIATPHYAALGCEGANYCSFIFARVDQPLDSFRGGIAAVNNPDSMSGMLALKLAFAPFAREGKFFAGAMQSGSHVNSMIAVRDGVADICAIDAVCVAMARRYRPDYLEGLVEIGRSPSVPALPFVTRSGDIDAMRTVLVAAFADSELQECRDQLFLSGHSVLRPNSYERITDLELEMQKAGGLDLL
;
A
#
# COMPACT_ATOMS: atom_id res chain seq x y z
N MET A 1 -21.29 -4.11 18.69
CA MET A 1 -20.59 -3.58 17.50
C MET A 1 -21.17 -2.22 17.14
N PRO A 2 -20.36 -1.24 16.68
CA PRO A 2 -20.90 0.00 16.12
C PRO A 2 -21.83 -0.30 14.96
N LEU A 3 -22.92 0.46 14.85
CA LEU A 3 -23.88 0.32 13.74
C LEU A 3 -23.45 1.09 12.49
N GLU A 4 -22.50 2.02 12.64
CA GLU A 4 -22.02 2.88 11.57
C GLU A 4 -20.51 2.76 11.40
N LEU A 5 -20.03 2.93 10.16
CA LEU A 5 -18.62 3.02 9.86
C LEU A 5 -18.07 4.38 10.25
N ASP A 6 -16.93 4.40 10.92
CA ASP A 6 -16.17 5.64 11.10
C ASP A 6 -15.59 6.06 9.73
N ARG A 7 -15.97 7.24 9.27
CA ARG A 7 -15.54 7.81 7.99
C ARG A 7 -14.56 8.98 8.16
N ASN A 8 -13.95 9.09 9.35
CA ASN A 8 -12.92 10.10 9.57
C ASN A 8 -11.73 9.83 8.62
N PRO A 9 -11.29 10.83 7.83
CA PRO A 9 -10.15 10.69 6.94
C PRO A 9 -8.81 10.52 7.68
N ASP A 10 -8.72 10.90 8.96
CA ASP A 10 -7.53 10.71 9.79
C ASP A 10 -7.46 9.26 10.31
N HIS A 11 -6.91 8.39 9.46
CA HIS A 11 -6.73 6.98 9.79
C HIS A 11 -5.69 6.77 10.91
N PHE A 12 -4.70 7.66 11.08
CA PHE A 12 -3.74 7.59 12.19
C PHE A 12 -4.43 7.83 13.53
N ALA A 13 -5.31 8.83 13.61
CA ALA A 13 -6.12 9.06 14.81
C ALA A 13 -6.99 7.84 15.11
N ALA A 14 -7.62 7.24 14.08
CA ALA A 14 -8.41 6.03 14.25
C ALA A 14 -7.58 4.85 14.79
N TRP A 15 -6.36 4.61 14.27
CA TRP A 15 -5.49 3.52 14.73
C TRP A 15 -4.95 3.74 16.16
N ARG A 16 -4.87 5.00 16.63
CA ARG A 16 -4.47 5.31 18.01
C ARG A 16 -5.57 5.08 19.03
N ARG A 17 -6.82 5.00 18.62
CA ARG A 17 -7.97 4.80 19.54
C ARG A 17 -7.90 3.44 20.22
N SER A 18 -8.00 3.41 21.54
CA SER A 18 -7.98 2.18 22.33
C SER A 18 -9.21 1.29 22.12
N ASP A 19 -10.31 1.87 21.62
CA ASP A 19 -11.58 1.20 21.34
C ASP A 19 -11.74 0.77 19.87
N LEU A 20 -10.68 0.86 19.05
CA LEU A 20 -10.70 0.42 17.65
C LEU A 20 -11.01 -1.08 17.57
N ILE A 21 -12.16 -1.43 16.99
CA ILE A 21 -12.63 -2.81 16.86
C ILE A 21 -12.04 -3.45 15.59
N PHE A 22 -12.16 -2.79 14.44
CA PHE A 22 -11.71 -3.34 13.17
C PHE A 22 -11.27 -2.22 12.22
N SER A 23 -10.13 -2.40 11.60
CA SER A 23 -9.61 -1.51 10.55
C SER A 23 -8.68 -2.27 9.62
N GLN A 24 -8.28 -1.61 8.55
CA GLN A 24 -7.19 -2.05 7.69
C GLN A 24 -6.07 -1.00 7.73
N THR A 25 -4.80 -1.43 7.73
CA THR A 25 -3.66 -0.52 7.71
C THR A 25 -2.68 -0.88 6.59
N CYS A 26 -1.78 0.04 6.25
CA CYS A 26 -0.62 -0.30 5.42
C CYS A 26 0.40 -1.12 6.23
N GLY A 27 1.16 -1.97 5.54
CA GLY A 27 2.17 -2.80 6.20
C GLY A 27 3.31 -2.00 6.85
N TYR A 28 3.67 -0.83 6.31
CA TYR A 28 4.73 0.01 6.86
C TYR A 28 4.35 0.61 8.23
N PRO A 29 3.23 1.32 8.42
CA PRO A 29 2.79 1.74 9.75
C PRO A 29 2.65 0.56 10.72
N PHE A 30 2.15 -0.59 10.27
CA PHE A 30 1.98 -1.77 11.10
C PHE A 30 3.31 -2.31 11.66
N THR A 31 4.38 -2.26 10.89
CA THR A 31 5.71 -2.75 11.29
C THR A 31 6.57 -1.70 11.98
N HIS A 32 6.22 -0.42 11.90
CA HIS A 32 6.96 0.72 12.44
C HIS A 32 6.20 1.39 13.59
N GLU A 33 5.50 2.50 13.34
CA GLU A 33 4.88 3.32 14.38
C GLU A 33 3.87 2.55 15.24
N PHE A 34 3.10 1.66 14.64
CA PHE A 34 2.05 0.90 15.32
C PHE A 34 2.47 -0.51 15.71
N LYS A 35 3.77 -0.83 15.63
CA LYS A 35 4.31 -2.14 16.03
C LYS A 35 3.99 -2.42 17.50
N GLY A 36 3.30 -3.54 17.74
CA GLY A 36 2.86 -3.92 19.08
C GLY A 36 1.64 -3.16 19.62
N LEU A 37 1.20 -2.08 18.94
CA LEU A 37 0.01 -1.34 19.29
C LEU A 37 -1.24 -1.91 18.59
N LEU A 38 -1.14 -2.16 17.29
CA LEU A 38 -2.20 -2.82 16.51
C LEU A 38 -2.03 -4.33 16.58
N LYS A 39 -3.11 -5.02 16.88
CA LYS A 39 -3.18 -6.48 16.92
C LYS A 39 -3.61 -6.99 15.55
N TYR A 40 -2.87 -7.94 15.01
CA TYR A 40 -3.11 -8.56 13.70
C TYR A 40 -4.30 -9.52 13.75
N ILE A 41 -5.22 -9.39 12.81
CA ILE A 41 -6.34 -10.31 12.63
C ILE A 41 -6.05 -11.28 11.49
N ALA A 42 -5.94 -10.79 10.27
CA ALA A 42 -5.71 -11.55 9.05
C ALA A 42 -5.19 -10.65 7.91
N THR A 43 -4.72 -11.26 6.83
CA THR A 43 -4.32 -10.58 5.60
C THR A 43 -5.31 -10.94 4.50
N PRO A 44 -5.97 -9.97 3.85
CA PRO A 44 -6.85 -10.23 2.73
C PRO A 44 -6.08 -10.69 1.50
N HIS A 45 -6.75 -11.47 0.65
CA HIS A 45 -6.33 -11.79 -0.70
C HIS A 45 -7.13 -10.95 -1.69
N TYR A 46 -6.47 -10.47 -2.73
CA TYR A 46 -7.10 -9.65 -3.76
C TYR A 46 -6.99 -10.31 -5.13
N ALA A 47 -8.12 -10.42 -5.84
CA ALA A 47 -8.19 -10.87 -7.23
C ALA A 47 -7.84 -9.71 -8.18
N ALA A 48 -6.63 -9.17 -8.06
CA ALA A 48 -6.14 -8.05 -8.84
C ALA A 48 -4.76 -8.34 -9.40
N LEU A 49 -4.44 -7.77 -10.57
CA LEU A 49 -3.10 -7.85 -11.14
C LEU A 49 -2.09 -7.24 -10.17
N GLY A 50 -0.98 -7.93 -9.92
CA GLY A 50 0.03 -7.52 -8.93
C GLY A 50 -0.25 -8.02 -7.51
N CYS A 51 -1.32 -8.81 -7.33
CA CYS A 51 -1.63 -9.52 -6.09
C CYS A 51 -1.53 -11.03 -6.31
N GLU A 52 -0.91 -11.73 -5.37
CA GLU A 52 -0.80 -13.20 -5.39
C GLU A 52 -0.96 -13.75 -3.96
N GLY A 53 -2.04 -14.50 -3.73
CA GLY A 53 -2.41 -14.96 -2.41
C GLY A 53 -2.51 -13.80 -1.43
N ALA A 54 -1.76 -13.87 -0.34
CA ALA A 54 -1.72 -12.86 0.70
C ALA A 54 -0.71 -11.72 0.43
N ASN A 55 -0.13 -11.64 -0.77
CA ASN A 55 0.87 -10.65 -1.12
C ASN A 55 0.38 -9.71 -2.21
N TYR A 56 0.99 -8.53 -2.27
CA TYR A 56 0.78 -7.53 -3.32
C TYR A 56 2.10 -6.83 -3.67
N CYS A 57 2.13 -6.16 -4.81
CA CYS A 57 3.20 -5.23 -5.18
C CYS A 57 2.62 -3.84 -5.49
N SER A 58 3.49 -2.89 -5.75
CA SER A 58 3.13 -1.58 -6.29
C SER A 58 3.59 -1.48 -7.73
N PHE A 59 2.78 -0.83 -8.56
CA PHE A 59 3.14 -0.46 -9.92
C PHE A 59 3.83 0.90 -9.92
N ILE A 60 4.90 1.02 -10.69
CA ILE A 60 5.59 2.29 -10.93
C ILE A 60 5.02 2.89 -12.21
N PHE A 61 4.49 4.11 -12.12
CA PHE A 61 3.89 4.82 -13.23
C PHE A 61 4.64 6.10 -13.59
N ALA A 62 4.71 6.36 -14.89
CA ALA A 62 5.17 7.62 -15.48
C ALA A 62 4.30 7.97 -16.69
N ARG A 63 4.50 9.14 -17.32
CA ARG A 63 3.84 9.53 -18.57
C ARG A 63 4.48 8.95 -19.83
N VAL A 64 5.70 8.45 -19.71
CA VAL A 64 6.49 7.93 -20.84
C VAL A 64 7.06 6.57 -20.50
N ASP A 65 7.10 5.68 -21.50
CA ASP A 65 7.70 4.35 -21.38
C ASP A 65 9.21 4.46 -21.57
N GLN A 66 9.92 4.59 -20.46
CA GLN A 66 11.39 4.70 -20.46
C GLN A 66 11.98 3.90 -19.29
N PRO A 67 13.26 3.49 -19.39
CA PRO A 67 13.96 2.84 -18.28
C PRO A 67 13.97 3.70 -17.00
N LEU A 68 13.95 3.04 -15.84
CA LEU A 68 13.88 3.72 -14.54
C LEU A 68 15.01 4.74 -14.34
N ASP A 69 16.21 4.47 -14.80
CA ASP A 69 17.39 5.34 -14.63
C ASP A 69 17.28 6.65 -15.42
N SER A 70 16.43 6.72 -16.45
CA SER A 70 16.18 7.95 -17.23
C SER A 70 15.42 9.02 -16.45
N PHE A 71 14.75 8.66 -15.35
CA PHE A 71 14.02 9.60 -14.50
C PHE A 71 14.91 10.30 -13.46
N ARG A 72 16.22 10.21 -13.60
CA ARG A 72 17.16 10.91 -12.72
C ARG A 72 16.96 12.43 -12.76
N GLY A 73 16.83 13.03 -11.59
CA GLY A 73 16.56 14.46 -11.45
C GLY A 73 15.09 14.87 -11.64
N GLY A 74 14.21 13.88 -11.87
CA GLY A 74 12.76 14.12 -11.90
C GLY A 74 12.16 14.35 -10.51
N ILE A 75 10.85 14.59 -10.46
CA ILE A 75 10.06 14.76 -9.24
C ILE A 75 9.24 13.51 -8.97
N ALA A 76 9.37 12.94 -7.77
CA ALA A 76 8.56 11.81 -7.33
C ALA A 76 7.29 12.27 -6.59
N ALA A 77 6.12 11.67 -6.89
CA ALA A 77 4.92 11.84 -6.08
C ALA A 77 4.80 10.67 -5.08
N VAL A 78 4.77 11.01 -3.80
CA VAL A 78 4.66 10.06 -2.68
C VAL A 78 3.37 10.34 -1.93
N ASN A 79 2.55 9.30 -1.71
CA ASN A 79 1.29 9.49 -0.98
C ASN A 79 1.52 9.93 0.46
N ASN A 80 2.36 9.20 1.21
CA ASN A 80 2.75 9.52 2.60
C ASN A 80 4.16 9.01 2.87
N PRO A 81 4.93 9.65 3.79
CA PRO A 81 6.28 9.24 4.15
C PRO A 81 6.35 7.86 4.86
N ASP A 82 5.24 7.39 5.39
CA ASP A 82 5.07 6.13 6.10
C ASP A 82 4.36 5.05 5.25
N SER A 83 4.40 5.19 3.93
CA SER A 83 3.73 4.26 3.01
C SER A 83 4.68 3.19 2.50
N MET A 84 4.29 1.90 2.63
CA MET A 84 4.97 0.80 1.95
C MET A 84 4.82 0.93 0.43
N SER A 85 3.58 1.11 -0.04
CA SER A 85 3.23 1.05 -1.47
C SER A 85 3.58 2.31 -2.26
N GLY A 86 3.66 3.45 -1.61
CA GLY A 86 4.04 4.71 -2.27
C GLY A 86 5.50 5.07 -2.02
N MET A 87 5.90 5.26 -0.77
CA MET A 87 7.23 5.74 -0.41
C MET A 87 8.29 4.63 -0.52
N LEU A 88 8.15 3.54 0.24
CA LEU A 88 9.17 2.49 0.27
C LEU A 88 9.27 1.77 -1.08
N ALA A 89 8.16 1.56 -1.79
CA ALA A 89 8.14 0.97 -3.13
C ALA A 89 8.98 1.80 -4.13
N LEU A 90 8.88 3.14 -4.11
CA LEU A 90 9.73 4.01 -4.90
C LEU A 90 11.20 3.91 -4.48
N LYS A 91 11.47 3.98 -3.18
CA LYS A 91 12.84 3.84 -2.67
C LYS A 91 13.47 2.53 -3.13
N LEU A 92 12.76 1.41 -3.00
CA LEU A 92 13.25 0.08 -3.43
C LEU A 92 13.51 -0.01 -4.92
N ALA A 93 12.66 0.60 -5.75
CA ALA A 93 12.80 0.59 -7.20
C ALA A 93 13.97 1.44 -7.69
N PHE A 94 14.25 2.57 -7.04
CA PHE A 94 15.22 3.56 -7.52
C PHE A 94 16.55 3.59 -6.74
N ALA A 95 16.63 3.00 -5.53
CA ALA A 95 17.89 2.92 -4.78
C ALA A 95 19.05 2.29 -5.56
N PRO A 96 18.87 1.27 -6.42
CA PRO A 96 19.96 0.73 -7.25
C PRO A 96 20.60 1.76 -8.19
N PHE A 97 19.87 2.81 -8.52
CA PHE A 97 20.34 3.89 -9.40
C PHE A 97 20.80 5.13 -8.61
N ALA A 98 20.61 5.15 -7.29
CA ALA A 98 20.99 6.30 -6.46
C ALA A 98 22.52 6.51 -6.46
N ARG A 99 22.93 7.77 -6.33
CA ARG A 99 24.32 8.17 -6.08
C ARG A 99 24.35 8.99 -4.83
N GLU A 100 25.11 8.56 -3.82
CA GLU A 100 25.17 9.23 -2.51
C GLU A 100 23.78 9.49 -1.91
N GLY A 101 22.88 8.48 -1.98
CA GLY A 101 21.51 8.57 -1.49
C GLY A 101 20.56 9.41 -2.35
N LYS A 102 21.00 9.94 -3.50
CA LYS A 102 20.21 10.85 -4.36
C LYS A 102 19.91 10.26 -5.73
N PHE A 103 18.68 10.40 -6.17
CA PHE A 103 18.24 10.07 -7.52
C PHE A 103 17.31 11.15 -8.08
N PHE A 104 16.29 11.54 -7.35
CA PHE A 104 15.34 12.57 -7.72
C PHE A 104 15.84 13.97 -7.36
N ALA A 105 15.37 15.00 -8.07
CA ALA A 105 15.59 16.39 -7.67
C ALA A 105 14.75 16.78 -6.46
N GLY A 106 13.62 16.07 -6.25
CA GLY A 106 12.76 16.27 -5.11
C GLY A 106 11.61 15.27 -5.11
N ALA A 107 10.84 15.30 -4.03
CA ALA A 107 9.59 14.57 -3.92
C ALA A 107 8.48 15.48 -3.38
N MET A 108 7.26 15.24 -3.83
CA MET A 108 6.07 15.88 -3.30
C MET A 108 5.22 14.89 -2.53
N GLN A 109 4.73 15.29 -1.37
CA GLN A 109 3.74 14.53 -0.64
C GLN A 109 2.36 14.84 -1.20
N SER A 110 1.74 13.86 -1.83
CA SER A 110 0.42 14.01 -2.49
C SER A 110 -0.77 13.73 -1.56
N GLY A 111 -0.56 13.02 -0.46
CA GLY A 111 -1.57 12.65 0.53
C GLY A 111 -2.37 11.39 0.20
N SER A 112 -2.38 10.92 -1.07
CA SER A 112 -3.08 9.69 -1.46
C SER A 112 -2.55 9.11 -2.77
N HIS A 113 -2.78 7.81 -3.03
CA HIS A 113 -2.47 7.19 -4.32
C HIS A 113 -3.21 7.86 -5.48
N VAL A 114 -4.46 8.28 -5.28
CA VAL A 114 -5.24 9.02 -6.28
C VAL A 114 -4.55 10.33 -6.66
N ASN A 115 -4.16 11.12 -5.66
CA ASN A 115 -3.46 12.38 -5.91
C ASN A 115 -2.08 12.16 -6.54
N SER A 116 -1.38 11.05 -6.21
CA SER A 116 -0.11 10.71 -6.87
C SER A 116 -0.31 10.41 -8.35
N MET A 117 -1.34 9.63 -8.73
CA MET A 117 -1.70 9.37 -10.13
C MET A 117 -2.01 10.67 -10.86
N ILE A 118 -2.87 11.52 -10.28
CA ILE A 118 -3.24 12.83 -10.84
C ILE A 118 -2.01 13.73 -11.01
N ALA A 119 -1.13 13.81 -10.01
CA ALA A 119 0.08 14.63 -10.08
C ALA A 119 1.01 14.20 -11.23
N VAL A 120 1.16 12.90 -11.46
CA VAL A 120 1.97 12.41 -12.59
C VAL A 120 1.25 12.65 -13.92
N ARG A 121 -0.04 12.34 -14.02
CA ARG A 121 -0.86 12.60 -15.21
C ARG A 121 -0.79 14.07 -15.64
N ASP A 122 -0.94 14.98 -14.70
CA ASP A 122 -1.00 16.41 -14.95
C ASP A 122 0.39 17.07 -15.09
N GLY A 123 1.48 16.29 -14.97
CA GLY A 123 2.85 16.78 -15.15
C GLY A 123 3.43 17.55 -13.97
N VAL A 124 2.80 17.48 -12.80
CA VAL A 124 3.30 18.09 -11.56
C VAL A 124 4.43 17.24 -10.96
N ALA A 125 4.36 15.93 -11.16
CA ALA A 125 5.43 14.98 -10.87
C ALA A 125 5.74 14.12 -12.10
N ASP A 126 6.86 13.42 -12.07
CA ASP A 126 7.30 12.58 -13.18
C ASP A 126 6.98 11.11 -12.96
N ILE A 127 6.92 10.69 -11.70
CA ILE A 127 6.81 9.28 -11.33
C ILE A 127 6.08 9.09 -10.01
N CYS A 128 5.36 7.96 -9.88
CA CYS A 128 4.76 7.53 -8.62
C CYS A 128 4.73 6.00 -8.51
N ALA A 129 4.61 5.50 -7.28
CA ALA A 129 4.30 4.09 -7.00
C ALA A 129 2.88 3.99 -6.44
N ILE A 130 2.10 3.07 -6.99
CA ILE A 130 0.69 2.89 -6.67
C ILE A 130 0.42 1.44 -6.28
N ASP A 131 -0.22 1.24 -5.14
CA ASP A 131 -0.71 -0.04 -4.66
C ASP A 131 -1.53 -0.78 -5.73
N ALA A 132 -1.27 -2.07 -5.93
CA ALA A 132 -1.92 -2.89 -6.96
C ALA A 132 -3.45 -2.90 -6.81
N VAL A 133 -3.98 -2.89 -5.58
CA VAL A 133 -5.42 -2.84 -5.32
C VAL A 133 -5.99 -1.49 -5.71
N CYS A 134 -5.29 -0.40 -5.37
CA CYS A 134 -5.67 0.96 -5.79
C CYS A 134 -5.67 1.09 -7.32
N VAL A 135 -4.71 0.48 -8.02
CA VAL A 135 -4.68 0.43 -9.49
C VAL A 135 -5.89 -0.34 -10.04
N ALA A 136 -6.21 -1.50 -9.45
CA ALA A 136 -7.39 -2.27 -9.86
C ALA A 136 -8.69 -1.49 -9.66
N MET A 137 -8.82 -0.81 -8.51
CA MET A 137 -9.96 0.08 -8.22
C MET A 137 -10.04 1.24 -9.24
N ALA A 138 -8.91 1.90 -9.53
CA ALA A 138 -8.87 2.97 -10.51
C ALA A 138 -9.27 2.45 -11.90
N ARG A 139 -8.71 1.34 -12.37
CA ARG A 139 -9.07 0.72 -13.67
C ARG A 139 -10.56 0.43 -13.79
N ARG A 140 -11.20 -0.02 -12.71
CA ARG A 140 -12.62 -0.41 -12.70
C ARG A 140 -13.56 0.79 -12.58
N TYR A 141 -13.25 1.73 -11.69
CA TYR A 141 -14.21 2.76 -11.28
C TYR A 141 -13.85 4.17 -11.73
N ARG A 142 -12.57 4.44 -11.96
CA ARG A 142 -12.05 5.76 -12.30
C ARG A 142 -10.86 5.65 -13.26
N PRO A 143 -11.07 5.09 -14.47
CA PRO A 143 -10.00 4.91 -15.46
C PRO A 143 -9.34 6.23 -15.86
N ASP A 144 -10.04 7.35 -15.72
CA ASP A 144 -9.54 8.70 -15.93
C ASP A 144 -8.30 9.05 -15.08
N TYR A 145 -8.11 8.41 -13.92
CA TYR A 145 -6.92 8.63 -13.09
C TYR A 145 -5.64 8.02 -13.68
N LEU A 146 -5.78 7.03 -14.54
CA LEU A 146 -4.67 6.32 -15.18
C LEU A 146 -4.46 6.75 -16.64
N GLU A 147 -5.29 7.66 -17.16
CA GLU A 147 -5.18 8.14 -18.53
C GLU A 147 -3.81 8.80 -18.77
N GLY A 148 -3.11 8.37 -19.83
CA GLY A 148 -1.76 8.86 -20.15
C GLY A 148 -0.64 8.37 -19.22
N LEU A 149 -0.93 7.47 -18.27
CA LEU A 149 0.08 6.83 -17.43
C LEU A 149 0.49 5.46 -18.00
N VAL A 150 1.77 5.19 -17.97
CA VAL A 150 2.38 3.93 -18.41
C VAL A 150 3.03 3.23 -17.21
N GLU A 151 2.79 1.93 -17.08
CA GLU A 151 3.51 1.08 -16.12
C GLU A 151 4.93 0.84 -16.64
N ILE A 152 5.94 1.28 -15.88
CA ILE A 152 7.36 1.15 -16.20
C ILE A 152 8.13 0.24 -15.25
N GLY A 153 7.49 -0.31 -14.24
CA GLY A 153 8.10 -1.22 -13.28
C GLY A 153 7.19 -1.61 -12.15
N ARG A 154 7.70 -2.47 -11.28
CA ARG A 154 7.01 -2.94 -10.07
C ARG A 154 7.94 -3.01 -8.88
N SER A 155 7.39 -2.84 -7.69
CA SER A 155 8.11 -3.10 -6.44
C SER A 155 8.25 -4.60 -6.17
N PRO A 156 9.14 -5.00 -5.26
CA PRO A 156 9.07 -6.32 -4.63
C PRO A 156 7.69 -6.58 -4.03
N SER A 157 7.28 -7.86 -4.03
CA SER A 157 6.03 -8.29 -3.41
C SER A 157 6.19 -8.40 -1.88
N VAL A 158 5.19 -7.96 -1.15
CA VAL A 158 5.12 -7.98 0.32
C VAL A 158 3.73 -8.40 0.77
N PRO A 159 3.53 -8.79 2.05
CA PRO A 159 2.18 -9.06 2.57
C PRO A 159 1.24 -7.89 2.38
N ALA A 160 0.01 -8.19 1.96
CA ALA A 160 -1.03 -7.20 1.71
C ALA A 160 -1.48 -6.52 3.00
N LEU A 161 -2.25 -5.46 2.86
CA LEU A 161 -2.68 -4.58 3.93
C LEU A 161 -3.44 -5.35 5.02
N PRO A 162 -2.91 -5.49 6.25
CA PRO A 162 -3.52 -6.33 7.28
C PRO A 162 -4.82 -5.76 7.81
N PHE A 163 -5.76 -6.65 8.13
CA PHE A 163 -6.86 -6.35 9.04
C PHE A 163 -6.33 -6.35 10.47
N VAL A 164 -6.69 -5.31 11.22
CA VAL A 164 -6.14 -5.04 12.54
C VAL A 164 -7.22 -4.60 13.53
N THR A 165 -6.91 -4.73 14.82
CA THR A 165 -7.71 -4.25 15.94
C THR A 165 -6.82 -3.70 17.05
N ARG A 166 -7.38 -2.91 17.94
CA ARG A 166 -6.79 -2.58 19.25
C ARG A 166 -7.55 -3.19 20.41
N SER A 167 -8.86 -3.36 20.24
CA SER A 167 -9.75 -3.93 21.24
C SER A 167 -10.50 -5.12 20.68
N GLY A 168 -10.81 -6.07 21.52
CA GLY A 168 -11.60 -7.22 21.15
C GLY A 168 -10.83 -8.52 21.09
N ASP A 169 -11.61 -9.59 20.97
CA ASP A 169 -11.12 -10.96 20.86
C ASP A 169 -10.75 -11.28 19.40
N ILE A 170 -9.48 -11.54 19.16
CA ILE A 170 -8.94 -11.81 17.82
C ILE A 170 -9.55 -13.08 17.22
N ASP A 171 -9.75 -14.13 18.02
CA ASP A 171 -10.26 -15.41 17.53
C ASP A 171 -11.75 -15.31 17.18
N ALA A 172 -12.52 -14.54 17.97
CA ALA A 172 -13.89 -14.19 17.61
C ALA A 172 -13.95 -13.38 16.33
N MET A 173 -13.05 -12.41 16.12
CA MET A 173 -12.98 -11.62 14.88
C MET A 173 -12.60 -12.47 13.66
N ARG A 174 -11.67 -13.40 13.79
CA ARG A 174 -11.33 -14.37 12.75
C ARG A 174 -12.51 -15.25 12.39
N THR A 175 -13.27 -15.71 13.38
CA THR A 175 -14.48 -16.50 13.16
C THR A 175 -15.53 -15.73 12.36
N VAL A 176 -15.75 -14.45 12.71
CA VAL A 176 -16.66 -13.56 11.96
C VAL A 176 -16.14 -13.32 10.54
N LEU A 177 -14.84 -13.13 10.37
CA LEU A 177 -14.23 -12.92 9.06
C LEU A 177 -14.40 -14.16 8.16
N VAL A 178 -14.17 -15.37 8.68
CA VAL A 178 -14.43 -16.63 7.96
C VAL A 178 -15.88 -16.70 7.52
N ALA A 179 -16.84 -16.41 8.41
CA ALA A 179 -18.25 -16.42 8.10
C ALA A 179 -18.61 -15.39 7.00
N ALA A 180 -18.06 -14.16 7.11
CA ALA A 180 -18.29 -13.10 6.11
C ALA A 180 -17.73 -13.47 4.72
N PHE A 181 -16.61 -14.19 4.65
CA PHE A 181 -16.08 -14.66 3.37
C PHE A 181 -16.85 -15.87 2.80
N ALA A 182 -17.51 -16.65 3.65
CA ALA A 182 -18.36 -17.77 3.23
C ALA A 182 -19.79 -17.36 2.87
N ASP A 183 -20.22 -16.15 3.27
CA ASP A 183 -21.56 -15.65 3.05
C ASP A 183 -21.77 -15.27 1.58
N SER A 184 -22.71 -15.95 0.91
CA SER A 184 -23.06 -15.68 -0.49
C SER A 184 -23.74 -14.32 -0.71
N GLU A 185 -24.41 -13.78 0.30
CA GLU A 185 -25.03 -12.44 0.19
C GLU A 185 -23.99 -11.33 0.13
N LEU A 186 -22.77 -11.58 0.62
CA LEU A 186 -21.65 -10.64 0.56
C LEU A 186 -20.76 -10.84 -0.68
N GLN A 187 -21.07 -11.79 -1.56
CA GLN A 187 -20.22 -12.10 -2.72
C GLN A 187 -20.03 -10.87 -3.63
N GLU A 188 -21.11 -10.17 -3.97
CA GLU A 188 -21.06 -8.97 -4.81
C GLU A 188 -20.17 -7.88 -4.19
N CYS A 189 -20.28 -7.65 -2.88
CA CYS A 189 -19.44 -6.69 -2.17
C CYS A 189 -17.95 -7.08 -2.23
N ARG A 190 -17.65 -8.37 -2.06
CA ARG A 190 -16.26 -8.87 -2.18
C ARG A 190 -15.72 -8.68 -3.59
N ASP A 191 -16.51 -8.99 -4.62
CA ASP A 191 -16.11 -8.83 -6.03
C ASP A 191 -15.88 -7.37 -6.40
N GLN A 192 -16.70 -6.46 -5.88
CA GLN A 192 -16.52 -5.02 -6.05
C GLN A 192 -15.22 -4.51 -5.40
N LEU A 193 -14.78 -5.12 -4.30
CA LEU A 193 -13.56 -4.80 -3.57
C LEU A 193 -12.36 -5.66 -3.98
N PHE A 194 -12.50 -6.52 -4.98
CA PHE A 194 -11.50 -7.51 -5.40
C PHE A 194 -11.08 -8.49 -4.27
N LEU A 195 -11.87 -8.64 -3.22
CA LEU A 195 -11.58 -9.54 -2.12
C LEU A 195 -11.89 -10.99 -2.50
N SER A 196 -10.87 -11.84 -2.58
CA SER A 196 -11.01 -13.25 -2.98
C SER A 196 -10.83 -14.24 -1.81
N GLY A 197 -10.34 -13.77 -0.66
CA GLY A 197 -10.10 -14.60 0.51
C GLY A 197 -9.29 -13.89 1.57
N HIS A 198 -8.81 -14.64 2.53
CA HIS A 198 -7.89 -14.15 3.56
C HIS A 198 -7.02 -15.29 4.12
N SER A 199 -5.91 -14.94 4.75
CA SER A 199 -5.03 -15.86 5.48
C SER A 199 -4.60 -15.27 6.81
N VAL A 200 -4.38 -16.14 7.80
CA VAL A 200 -3.64 -15.79 9.01
C VAL A 200 -2.18 -16.14 8.76
N LEU A 201 -1.37 -15.14 8.47
CA LEU A 201 0.05 -15.29 8.18
C LEU A 201 0.84 -15.61 9.46
N ARG A 202 2.07 -16.09 9.31
CA ARG A 202 3.01 -16.27 10.42
C ARG A 202 3.32 -14.91 11.07
N PRO A 203 3.63 -14.87 12.38
CA PRO A 203 3.83 -13.60 13.10
C PRO A 203 4.91 -12.69 12.49
N ASN A 204 5.95 -13.27 11.87
CA ASN A 204 7.08 -12.53 11.28
C ASN A 204 6.92 -12.23 9.76
N SER A 205 5.79 -12.57 9.14
CA SER A 205 5.63 -12.38 7.70
C SER A 205 5.76 -10.91 7.27
N TYR A 206 5.31 -9.98 8.09
CA TYR A 206 5.43 -8.55 7.82
C TYR A 206 6.84 -7.98 8.04
N GLU A 207 7.75 -8.72 8.70
CA GLU A 207 9.16 -8.31 8.84
C GLU A 207 9.86 -8.19 7.48
N ARG A 208 9.32 -8.85 6.44
CA ARG A 208 9.81 -8.66 5.06
C ARG A 208 9.86 -7.18 4.64
N ILE A 209 8.97 -6.34 5.14
CA ILE A 209 8.95 -4.90 4.84
C ILE A 209 10.16 -4.20 5.46
N THR A 210 10.43 -4.48 6.74
CA THR A 210 11.60 -3.92 7.44
C THR A 210 12.91 -4.48 6.90
N ASP A 211 12.93 -5.76 6.50
CA ASP A 211 14.12 -6.38 5.90
C ASP A 211 14.48 -5.71 4.56
N LEU A 212 13.49 -5.50 3.68
CA LEU A 212 13.68 -4.80 2.41
C LEU A 212 14.20 -3.38 2.62
N GLU A 213 13.66 -2.66 3.59
CA GLU A 213 14.14 -1.31 3.91
C GLU A 213 15.58 -1.32 4.41
N LEU A 214 15.91 -2.24 5.32
CA LEU A 214 17.28 -2.39 5.83
C LEU A 214 18.27 -2.82 4.74
N GLU A 215 17.88 -3.74 3.87
CA GLU A 215 18.68 -4.17 2.71
C GLU A 215 18.97 -2.97 1.79
N MET A 216 17.95 -2.18 1.47
CA MET A 216 18.07 -0.97 0.66
C MET A 216 18.99 0.08 1.31
N GLN A 217 18.83 0.34 2.60
CA GLN A 217 19.68 1.28 3.35
C GLN A 217 21.15 0.85 3.37
N LYS A 218 21.43 -0.46 3.59
CA LYS A 218 22.80 -1.00 3.55
C LYS A 218 23.43 -0.90 2.16
N ALA A 219 22.64 -0.91 1.11
CA ALA A 219 23.10 -0.76 -0.27
C ALA A 219 23.33 0.70 -0.71
N GLY A 220 23.23 1.66 0.22
CA GLY A 220 23.47 3.10 -0.05
C GLY A 220 22.22 3.97 0.09
N GLY A 221 21.06 3.35 0.20
CA GLY A 221 19.80 4.06 0.45
C GLY A 221 19.33 4.97 -0.69
N LEU A 222 18.16 5.55 -0.48
CA LEU A 222 17.62 6.65 -1.28
C LEU A 222 16.82 7.60 -0.40
N ASP A 223 17.22 8.87 -0.36
CA ASP A 223 16.48 9.93 0.29
C ASP A 223 15.38 10.44 -0.65
N LEU A 224 14.13 10.47 -0.16
CA LEU A 224 12.97 10.92 -0.93
C LEU A 224 12.30 12.15 -0.31
N LEU A 225 12.13 12.15 1.02
CA LEU A 225 11.45 13.19 1.79
C LEU A 225 12.28 13.59 3.00
#